data_09635ccd6f33d3c02af55d6c1bc6c3b2
#
_entry.id   09635ccd6f33d3c02af55d6c1bc6c3b2
#
_cell.length_a   1.000
_cell.length_b   1.000
_cell.length_c   1.000
_cell.angle_alpha   90.00
_cell.angle_beta   90.00
_cell.angle_gamma   90.00
#
_symmetry.space_group_name_H-M   'P 1'
#
loop_
_entity.id
_entity.type
_entity.pdbx_description
1 polymer ?
#
loop_
_entity_poly.entity_id
_entity_poly.type
_entity_poly.pdbx_seq_one_letter_code
_entity_poly.pdbx_strand_id
1 'polypeptide(L)'
;MTNYEEIKQGLADYEAKVAKANAKFPERKEFKEKHVYTPLDVEGFDYCSKSGFPGQYPFTRGVQPTMYRGRLWTMRAYAGFATAEETNARYKYLLEAGQTGLSVAMDLPTQIGLDSDAELSHGEVGKVGVAIDSLADMEKLFEGIPLDKVSTSMTINGPAAVLLAMYVAVAEQQGVKPEQLKGTIQNDILKEYIARGTYIFPPRPSMRLITDTFEYCSKSIPKWNTISVGAYHIREAGASCVQEIAFAFANAMAYICLLYTSDAADD
;
A
#
# COMPACT_ATOMS: atom_id res chain seq x y z
N MET A 1 15.10 -37.68 16.51
CA MET A 1 13.90 -37.58 17.36
C MET A 1 14.12 -36.45 18.36
N THR A 2 13.17 -35.56 18.53
CA THR A 2 13.29 -34.45 19.48
C THR A 2 13.14 -35.01 20.90
N ASN A 3 14.10 -34.75 21.77
CA ASN A 3 14.03 -35.20 23.16
C ASN A 3 13.19 -34.20 23.98
N TYR A 4 11.90 -34.45 24.06
CA TYR A 4 10.96 -33.57 24.78
C TYR A 4 11.23 -33.46 26.28
N GLU A 5 11.77 -34.49 26.91
CA GLU A 5 12.09 -34.44 28.35
C GLU A 5 13.29 -33.53 28.62
N GLU A 6 14.30 -33.54 27.74
CA GLU A 6 15.45 -32.63 27.85
C GLU A 6 15.00 -31.16 27.60
N ILE A 7 14.07 -30.94 26.67
CA ILE A 7 13.51 -29.62 26.44
C ILE A 7 12.70 -29.14 27.64
N LYS A 8 11.87 -29.99 28.27
CA LYS A 8 11.14 -29.65 29.48
C LYS A 8 12.04 -29.22 30.62
N GLN A 9 13.10 -29.99 30.86
CA GLN A 9 14.09 -29.68 31.92
C GLN A 9 14.81 -28.36 31.60
N GLY A 10 15.29 -28.18 30.36
CA GLY A 10 15.95 -26.95 29.94
C GLY A 10 15.04 -25.72 30.03
N LEU A 11 13.74 -25.87 29.70
CA LEU A 11 12.74 -24.80 29.83
C LEU A 11 12.54 -24.40 31.31
N ALA A 12 12.42 -25.37 32.21
CA ALA A 12 12.26 -25.09 33.65
C ALA A 12 13.47 -24.32 34.20
N ASP A 13 14.71 -24.72 33.81
CA ASP A 13 15.92 -24.01 34.19
C ASP A 13 16.00 -22.59 33.62
N TYR A 14 15.53 -22.41 32.39
CA TYR A 14 15.43 -21.11 31.77
C TYR A 14 14.42 -20.19 32.47
N GLU A 15 13.21 -20.67 32.76
CA GLU A 15 12.17 -19.92 33.45
C GLU A 15 12.61 -19.48 34.85
N ALA A 16 13.35 -20.33 35.57
CA ALA A 16 13.94 -19.97 36.85
C ALA A 16 14.96 -18.82 36.75
N LYS A 17 15.73 -18.77 35.66
CA LYS A 17 16.65 -17.65 35.38
C LYS A 17 15.89 -16.38 35.01
N VAL A 18 14.84 -16.50 34.21
CA VAL A 18 13.96 -15.37 33.84
C VAL A 18 13.31 -14.77 35.08
N ALA A 19 12.75 -15.60 35.96
CA ALA A 19 12.18 -15.13 37.22
C ALA A 19 13.14 -14.32 38.07
N LYS A 20 14.39 -14.80 38.21
CA LYS A 20 15.46 -14.08 38.91
C LYS A 20 15.84 -12.75 38.23
N ALA A 21 15.83 -12.71 36.89
CA ALA A 21 16.10 -11.50 36.14
C ALA A 21 14.98 -10.48 36.30
N ASN A 22 13.71 -10.91 36.20
CA ASN A 22 12.54 -10.08 36.36
C ASN A 22 12.38 -9.50 37.78
N ALA A 23 12.77 -10.23 38.79
CA ALA A 23 12.78 -9.77 40.20
C ALA A 23 13.65 -8.52 40.42
N LYS A 24 14.61 -8.24 39.53
CA LYS A 24 15.42 -7.02 39.57
C LYS A 24 14.73 -5.79 38.96
N PHE A 25 13.57 -5.98 38.28
CA PHE A 25 12.83 -4.92 37.57
C PHE A 25 11.35 -5.05 37.88
N PRO A 26 10.91 -4.85 39.13
CA PRO A 26 9.51 -5.10 39.57
C PRO A 26 8.48 -4.19 38.89
N GLU A 27 8.90 -3.07 38.32
CA GLU A 27 8.00 -2.11 37.67
C GLU A 27 7.70 -2.48 36.20
N ARG A 28 8.34 -3.49 35.64
CA ARG A 28 8.03 -3.93 34.28
C ARG A 28 6.68 -4.63 34.23
N LYS A 29 5.83 -4.19 33.34
CA LYS A 29 4.54 -4.85 33.06
C LYS A 29 4.78 -6.29 32.62
N GLU A 30 4.01 -7.22 33.15
CA GLU A 30 4.00 -8.59 32.62
C GLU A 30 3.60 -8.60 31.15
N PHE A 31 4.43 -9.21 30.33
CA PHE A 31 4.07 -9.50 28.96
C PHE A 31 3.13 -10.71 28.97
N LYS A 32 2.07 -10.67 28.14
CA LYS A 32 1.16 -11.80 27.97
C LYS A 32 1.78 -12.97 27.22
N GLU A 33 2.80 -12.67 26.41
CA GLU A 33 3.50 -13.63 25.59
C GLU A 33 4.62 -14.31 26.40
N LYS A 34 4.89 -15.58 26.05
CA LYS A 34 6.02 -16.32 26.62
C LYS A 34 7.35 -15.70 26.18
N HIS A 35 8.38 -15.76 27.01
CA HIS A 35 9.72 -15.30 26.66
C HIS A 35 10.37 -16.17 25.57
N VAL A 36 9.99 -17.43 25.47
CA VAL A 36 10.46 -18.38 24.46
C VAL A 36 9.36 -19.37 24.12
N TYR A 37 9.29 -19.77 22.86
CA TYR A 37 8.47 -20.86 22.38
C TYR A 37 9.37 -22.03 21.98
N THR A 38 8.97 -23.23 22.33
CA THR A 38 9.72 -24.46 22.15
C THR A 38 8.91 -25.46 21.34
N PRO A 39 9.48 -26.59 20.89
CA PRO A 39 8.72 -27.68 20.29
C PRO A 39 7.56 -28.20 21.15
N LEU A 40 7.58 -27.99 22.48
CA LEU A 40 6.47 -28.34 23.37
C LEU A 40 5.19 -27.51 23.11
N ASP A 41 5.33 -26.29 22.62
CA ASP A 41 4.22 -25.38 22.31
C ASP A 41 3.50 -25.77 21.02
N VAL A 42 4.10 -26.61 20.22
CA VAL A 42 3.59 -27.04 18.91
C VAL A 42 3.51 -28.58 18.79
N GLU A 43 3.32 -29.25 19.95
CA GLU A 43 3.10 -30.70 19.94
C GLU A 43 1.88 -31.08 19.10
N GLY A 44 2.03 -32.08 18.23
CA GLY A 44 0.99 -32.44 17.27
C GLY A 44 0.81 -31.46 16.10
N PHE A 45 1.77 -30.56 15.88
CA PHE A 45 1.72 -29.62 14.76
C PHE A 45 1.98 -30.34 13.43
N ASP A 46 0.95 -30.36 12.57
CA ASP A 46 1.10 -30.85 11.21
C ASP A 46 1.66 -29.72 10.32
N TYR A 47 2.90 -29.91 9.90
CA TYR A 47 3.61 -28.95 9.07
C TYR A 47 2.89 -28.65 7.75
N CYS A 48 2.38 -29.69 7.07
CA CYS A 48 1.79 -29.55 5.75
C CYS A 48 0.46 -28.78 5.78
N SER A 49 -0.39 -29.08 6.75
CA SER A 49 -1.72 -28.46 6.84
C SER A 49 -1.71 -27.09 7.55
N LYS A 50 -0.82 -26.91 8.53
CA LYS A 50 -0.80 -25.68 9.37
C LYS A 50 0.26 -24.66 8.98
N SER A 51 1.36 -25.08 8.40
CA SER A 51 2.45 -24.19 7.97
C SER A 51 2.58 -24.10 6.46
N GLY A 52 2.67 -25.23 5.77
CA GLY A 52 2.90 -25.31 4.34
C GLY A 52 4.30 -24.84 3.90
N PHE A 53 4.47 -24.72 2.59
CA PHE A 53 5.69 -24.19 1.97
C PHE A 53 5.48 -22.74 1.51
N PRO A 54 6.55 -21.94 1.34
CA PRO A 54 6.44 -20.61 0.78
C PRO A 54 5.70 -20.60 -0.57
N GLY A 55 4.78 -19.66 -0.75
CA GLY A 55 3.96 -19.56 -1.95
C GLY A 55 2.76 -20.50 -2.03
N GLN A 56 2.49 -21.27 -0.97
CA GLN A 56 1.35 -22.17 -0.88
C GLN A 56 0.47 -21.84 0.32
N TYR A 57 -0.82 -22.12 0.20
CA TYR A 57 -1.75 -22.02 1.32
C TYR A 57 -1.26 -22.86 2.51
N PRO A 58 -1.35 -22.36 3.75
CA PRO A 58 -1.99 -21.13 4.25
C PRO A 58 -1.11 -19.87 4.22
N PHE A 59 -0.04 -19.81 3.44
CA PHE A 59 0.87 -18.67 3.23
C PHE A 59 1.59 -18.16 4.50
N THR A 60 1.67 -18.95 5.53
CA THR A 60 2.34 -18.58 6.80
C THR A 60 3.83 -18.32 6.63
N ARG A 61 4.43 -18.84 5.57
CA ARG A 61 5.84 -18.68 5.21
C ARG A 61 6.06 -17.72 4.05
N GLY A 62 5.04 -16.94 3.70
CA GLY A 62 5.08 -15.92 2.67
C GLY A 62 4.43 -16.35 1.37
N VAL A 63 4.12 -15.35 0.55
CA VAL A 63 3.31 -15.49 -0.69
C VAL A 63 4.12 -15.87 -1.93
N GLN A 64 5.46 -15.84 -1.85
CA GLN A 64 6.36 -16.13 -2.96
C GLN A 64 7.15 -17.43 -2.71
N PRO A 65 7.29 -18.33 -3.69
CA PRO A 65 8.03 -19.60 -3.51
C PRO A 65 9.49 -19.40 -3.09
N THR A 66 10.15 -18.40 -3.62
CA THR A 66 11.56 -18.06 -3.31
C THR A 66 11.70 -16.96 -2.28
N MET A 67 10.59 -16.33 -1.89
CA MET A 67 10.56 -15.13 -1.05
C MET A 67 11.51 -14.06 -1.63
N TYR A 68 12.37 -13.48 -0.79
CA TYR A 68 13.32 -12.44 -1.20
C TYR A 68 14.62 -12.97 -1.82
N ARG A 69 14.76 -14.28 -1.98
CA ARG A 69 15.95 -14.89 -2.60
C ARG A 69 15.92 -14.81 -4.12
N GLY A 70 14.72 -14.85 -4.73
CA GLY A 70 14.54 -14.66 -6.17
C GLY A 70 14.53 -13.18 -6.57
N ARG A 71 13.87 -12.35 -5.76
CA ARG A 71 13.80 -10.90 -5.96
C ARG A 71 13.66 -10.21 -4.61
N LEU A 72 14.45 -9.17 -4.40
CA LEU A 72 14.32 -8.30 -3.23
C LEU A 72 13.00 -7.49 -3.29
N TRP A 73 12.57 -6.99 -2.16
CA TRP A 73 11.47 -6.04 -2.06
C TRP A 73 11.76 -4.76 -2.83
N THR A 74 10.71 -4.09 -3.27
CA THR A 74 10.84 -2.76 -3.86
C THR A 74 11.19 -1.74 -2.78
N MET A 75 12.30 -1.03 -2.96
CA MET A 75 12.68 0.08 -2.09
C MET A 75 12.15 1.38 -2.69
N ARG A 76 11.32 2.10 -1.90
CA ARG A 76 10.77 3.38 -2.31
C ARG A 76 10.59 4.31 -1.11
N ALA A 77 10.89 5.60 -1.30
CA ALA A 77 10.50 6.64 -0.36
C ALA A 77 9.24 7.34 -0.85
N TYR A 78 8.38 7.73 0.09
CA TYR A 78 7.27 8.64 -0.17
C TYR A 78 7.84 10.05 -0.32
N ALA A 79 7.72 10.65 -1.48
CA ALA A 79 8.32 11.93 -1.79
C ALA A 79 7.46 12.72 -2.77
N GLY A 80 7.46 14.02 -2.60
CA GLY A 80 6.77 15.03 -3.39
C GLY A 80 6.72 16.32 -2.59
N PHE A 81 7.10 17.42 -3.21
CA PHE A 81 7.08 18.75 -2.61
C PHE A 81 7.21 19.82 -3.70
N ALA A 82 6.72 21.00 -3.41
CA ALA A 82 6.84 22.17 -4.27
C ALA A 82 6.45 21.89 -5.73
N THR A 83 7.33 22.08 -6.69
CA THR A 83 7.06 21.93 -8.12
C THR A 83 7.36 20.52 -8.63
N ALA A 84 6.87 20.23 -9.84
CA ALA A 84 7.16 18.99 -10.54
C ALA A 84 8.66 18.82 -10.82
N GLU A 85 9.36 19.91 -11.18
CA GLU A 85 10.80 19.92 -11.43
C GLU A 85 11.63 19.58 -10.20
N GLU A 86 11.31 20.18 -9.05
CA GLU A 86 12.03 19.94 -7.80
C GLU A 86 11.80 18.50 -7.33
N THR A 87 10.58 18.00 -7.45
CA THR A 87 10.25 16.61 -7.14
C THR A 87 10.91 15.63 -8.11
N ASN A 88 10.98 15.94 -9.41
CA ASN A 88 11.72 15.15 -10.40
C ASN A 88 13.19 15.01 -10.03
N ALA A 89 13.86 16.13 -9.69
CA ALA A 89 15.24 16.10 -9.24
C ALA A 89 15.42 15.20 -8.01
N ARG A 90 14.48 15.23 -7.06
CA ARG A 90 14.48 14.33 -5.90
C ARG A 90 14.31 12.87 -6.30
N TYR A 91 13.44 12.55 -7.24
CA TYR A 91 13.24 11.18 -7.72
C TYR A 91 14.49 10.62 -8.39
N LYS A 92 15.15 11.41 -9.24
CA LYS A 92 16.41 11.02 -9.87
C LYS A 92 17.48 10.71 -8.83
N TYR A 93 17.63 11.58 -7.82
CA TYR A 93 18.53 11.33 -6.70
C TYR A 93 18.21 10.03 -5.95
N LEU A 94 16.94 9.76 -5.66
CA LEU A 94 16.52 8.55 -4.95
C LEU A 94 16.81 7.28 -5.77
N LEU A 95 16.60 7.31 -7.07
CA LEU A 95 16.92 6.20 -7.99
C LEU A 95 18.43 5.96 -8.07
N GLU A 96 19.23 7.02 -8.16
CA GLU A 96 20.70 6.95 -8.11
C GLU A 96 21.20 6.39 -6.77
N ALA A 97 20.52 6.69 -5.67
CA ALA A 97 20.79 6.15 -4.34
C ALA A 97 20.34 4.69 -4.17
N GLY A 98 19.83 4.03 -5.22
CA GLY A 98 19.51 2.61 -5.23
C GLY A 98 18.04 2.27 -4.95
N GLN A 99 17.12 3.24 -4.97
CA GLN A 99 15.70 2.93 -4.92
C GLN A 99 15.24 2.27 -6.22
N THR A 100 14.25 1.39 -6.11
CA THR A 100 13.74 0.58 -7.21
C THR A 100 12.29 0.91 -7.59
N GLY A 101 11.71 1.88 -6.91
CA GLY A 101 10.37 2.39 -7.17
C GLY A 101 10.17 3.78 -6.58
N LEU A 102 9.12 4.43 -7.05
CA LEU A 102 8.73 5.77 -6.63
C LEU A 102 7.39 5.72 -5.90
N SER A 103 7.22 6.59 -4.91
CA SER A 103 5.94 6.82 -4.24
C SER A 103 5.66 8.31 -4.23
N VAL A 104 4.65 8.71 -5.00
CA VAL A 104 4.33 10.12 -5.25
C VAL A 104 3.43 10.65 -4.14
N ALA A 105 3.90 11.71 -3.47
CA ALA A 105 3.11 12.54 -2.59
C ALA A 105 2.53 13.72 -3.40
N MET A 106 1.21 13.78 -3.55
CA MET A 106 0.50 14.89 -4.15
C MET A 106 0.15 15.92 -3.07
N ASP A 107 0.13 17.20 -3.41
CA ASP A 107 -0.32 18.24 -2.50
C ASP A 107 -1.85 18.20 -2.26
N LEU A 108 -2.33 18.99 -1.30
CA LEU A 108 -3.75 18.98 -0.95
C LEU A 108 -4.64 19.47 -2.09
N PRO A 109 -4.34 20.58 -2.80
CA PRO A 109 -5.13 20.99 -3.96
C PRO A 109 -5.30 19.88 -5.00
N THR A 110 -4.20 19.25 -5.42
CA THR A 110 -4.25 18.11 -6.35
C THR A 110 -5.14 16.97 -5.82
N GLN A 111 -5.07 16.66 -4.52
CA GLN A 111 -5.86 15.58 -3.91
C GLN A 111 -7.37 15.86 -3.91
N ILE A 112 -7.77 17.11 -3.82
CA ILE A 112 -9.19 17.53 -3.82
C ILE A 112 -9.67 18.05 -5.17
N GLY A 113 -8.82 17.96 -6.21
CA GLY A 113 -9.17 18.33 -7.58
C GLY A 113 -9.28 19.83 -7.83
N LEU A 114 -8.45 20.61 -7.18
CA LEU A 114 -8.31 22.04 -7.39
C LEU A 114 -7.00 22.34 -8.12
N ASP A 115 -7.05 23.30 -9.02
CA ASP A 115 -5.87 23.88 -9.65
C ASP A 115 -5.10 24.77 -8.66
N SER A 116 -3.82 24.95 -8.87
CA SER A 116 -2.95 25.71 -7.96
C SER A 116 -3.31 27.21 -7.84
N ASP A 117 -4.00 27.77 -8.85
CA ASP A 117 -4.46 29.17 -8.86
C ASP A 117 -5.85 29.36 -8.26
N ALA A 118 -6.52 28.28 -7.84
CA ALA A 118 -7.81 28.37 -7.18
C ALA A 118 -7.67 29.07 -5.81
N GLU A 119 -8.67 29.89 -5.43
CA GLU A 119 -8.65 30.64 -4.17
C GLU A 119 -8.44 29.74 -2.93
N LEU A 120 -9.08 28.54 -2.92
CA LEU A 120 -8.95 27.58 -1.83
C LEU A 120 -7.59 26.86 -1.79
N SER A 121 -6.81 26.94 -2.86
CA SER A 121 -5.46 26.33 -2.92
C SER A 121 -4.39 27.21 -2.27
N HIS A 122 -4.71 28.49 -2.00
CA HIS A 122 -3.75 29.44 -1.46
C HIS A 122 -3.13 28.98 -0.13
N GLY A 123 -1.80 28.90 -0.12
CA GLY A 123 -1.02 28.47 1.06
C GLY A 123 -0.89 26.96 1.23
N GLU A 124 -1.49 26.14 0.35
CA GLU A 124 -1.37 24.66 0.39
C GLU A 124 -0.64 24.07 -0.84
N VAL A 125 -0.46 24.87 -1.90
CA VAL A 125 0.24 24.43 -3.13
C VAL A 125 1.66 24.00 -2.82
N GLY A 126 2.03 22.78 -3.21
CA GLY A 126 3.39 22.24 -3.07
C GLY A 126 3.84 21.95 -1.64
N LYS A 127 2.96 22.11 -0.62
CA LYS A 127 3.34 22.09 0.80
C LYS A 127 3.52 20.67 1.36
N VAL A 128 2.56 19.78 1.14
CA VAL A 128 2.59 18.39 1.64
C VAL A 128 2.82 17.36 0.55
N GLY A 129 3.06 17.82 -0.66
CA GLY A 129 3.26 17.00 -1.84
C GLY A 129 3.53 17.89 -3.05
N VAL A 130 3.69 17.30 -4.21
CA VAL A 130 3.87 18.00 -5.48
C VAL A 130 2.53 18.45 -6.05
N ALA A 131 2.47 19.68 -6.55
CA ALA A 131 1.33 20.21 -7.28
C ALA A 131 1.33 19.67 -8.72
N ILE A 132 0.21 19.10 -9.15
CA ILE A 132 -0.02 18.59 -10.51
C ILE A 132 -1.36 19.11 -11.00
N ASP A 133 -1.35 20.13 -11.81
CA ASP A 133 -2.54 20.76 -12.36
C ASP A 133 -2.85 20.23 -13.79
N SER A 134 -1.81 19.81 -14.52
CA SER A 134 -1.92 19.49 -15.94
C SER A 134 -1.02 18.31 -16.35
N LEU A 135 -1.22 17.85 -17.60
CA LEU A 135 -0.33 16.87 -18.21
C LEU A 135 1.11 17.38 -18.30
N ALA A 136 1.33 18.69 -18.49
CA ALA A 136 2.65 19.27 -18.56
C ALA A 136 3.42 19.12 -17.22
N ASP A 137 2.75 19.24 -16.09
CA ASP A 137 3.35 19.00 -14.77
C ASP A 137 3.71 17.52 -14.60
N MET A 138 2.83 16.62 -15.05
CA MET A 138 3.09 15.18 -15.00
C MET A 138 4.28 14.79 -15.91
N GLU A 139 4.41 15.42 -17.08
CA GLU A 139 5.56 15.27 -17.98
C GLU A 139 6.86 15.70 -17.28
N LYS A 140 6.84 16.86 -16.64
CA LYS A 140 7.98 17.37 -15.86
C LYS A 140 8.33 16.47 -14.70
N LEU A 141 7.32 15.99 -13.96
CA LEU A 141 7.52 15.09 -12.81
C LEU A 141 8.29 13.82 -13.19
N PHE A 142 8.01 13.25 -14.36
CA PHE A 142 8.62 12.00 -14.83
C PHE A 142 9.65 12.18 -15.95
N GLU A 143 10.08 13.40 -16.22
CA GLU A 143 11.10 13.68 -17.24
C GLU A 143 12.40 12.91 -16.97
N GLY A 144 12.82 12.07 -17.93
CA GLY A 144 14.06 11.28 -17.85
C GLY A 144 14.01 10.10 -16.84
N ILE A 145 12.84 9.74 -16.33
CA ILE A 145 12.64 8.57 -15.47
C ILE A 145 12.13 7.41 -16.34
N PRO A 146 12.80 6.24 -16.35
CA PRO A 146 12.40 5.11 -17.19
C PRO A 146 11.19 4.38 -16.59
N LEU A 147 9.98 4.70 -17.07
CA LEU A 147 8.72 4.19 -16.52
C LEU A 147 8.49 2.69 -16.76
N ASP A 148 9.20 2.07 -17.71
CA ASP A 148 9.23 0.63 -17.92
C ASP A 148 10.03 -0.14 -16.85
N LYS A 149 10.98 0.52 -16.19
CA LYS A 149 11.89 -0.08 -15.21
C LYS A 149 11.48 0.18 -13.77
N VAL A 150 10.94 1.36 -13.46
CA VAL A 150 10.50 1.71 -12.11
C VAL A 150 9.05 1.29 -11.88
N SER A 151 8.72 1.05 -10.62
CA SER A 151 7.33 0.87 -10.17
C SER A 151 6.88 2.14 -9.47
N THR A 152 5.77 2.73 -9.90
CA THR A 152 5.26 3.98 -9.34
C THR A 152 4.02 3.75 -8.49
N SER A 153 4.02 4.27 -7.28
CA SER A 153 2.86 4.29 -6.39
C SER A 153 2.34 5.73 -6.26
N MET A 154 1.05 5.92 -6.39
CA MET A 154 0.41 7.22 -6.17
C MET A 154 -0.63 7.10 -5.06
N THR A 155 -0.43 7.87 -3.97
CA THR A 155 -1.37 7.93 -2.86
C THR A 155 -2.48 8.93 -3.19
N ILE A 156 -3.37 8.53 -4.09
CA ILE A 156 -4.41 9.39 -4.67
C ILE A 156 -5.74 8.64 -4.77
N ASN A 157 -6.84 9.35 -4.56
CA ASN A 157 -8.20 8.81 -4.49
C ASN A 157 -9.19 9.56 -5.40
N GLY A 158 -9.65 10.73 -5.03
CA GLY A 158 -10.62 11.50 -5.81
C GLY A 158 -10.24 11.68 -7.29
N PRO A 159 -9.08 12.26 -7.62
CA PRO A 159 -8.61 12.46 -8.98
C PRO A 159 -7.80 11.28 -9.54
N ALA A 160 -7.82 10.10 -8.92
CA ALA A 160 -6.97 8.96 -9.26
C ALA A 160 -7.05 8.55 -10.73
N ALA A 161 -8.25 8.53 -11.31
CA ALA A 161 -8.46 8.16 -12.71
C ALA A 161 -7.77 9.15 -13.68
N VAL A 162 -7.86 10.45 -13.38
CA VAL A 162 -7.25 11.51 -14.20
C VAL A 162 -5.73 11.44 -14.11
N LEU A 163 -5.18 11.35 -12.90
CA LEU A 163 -3.72 11.28 -12.71
C LEU A 163 -3.13 9.98 -13.29
N LEU A 164 -3.86 8.87 -13.23
CA LEU A 164 -3.45 7.64 -13.91
C LEU A 164 -3.44 7.82 -15.44
N ALA A 165 -4.46 8.47 -16.01
CA ALA A 165 -4.49 8.75 -17.44
C ALA A 165 -3.33 9.64 -17.88
N MET A 166 -3.01 10.69 -17.11
CA MET A 166 -1.83 11.53 -17.35
C MET A 166 -0.52 10.72 -17.28
N TYR A 167 -0.39 9.84 -16.30
CA TYR A 167 0.78 8.97 -16.17
C TYR A 167 0.97 8.03 -17.37
N VAL A 168 -0.13 7.43 -17.85
CA VAL A 168 -0.10 6.60 -19.06
C VAL A 168 0.29 7.42 -20.28
N ALA A 169 -0.29 8.62 -20.45
CA ALA A 169 0.05 9.52 -21.57
C ALA A 169 1.56 9.89 -21.58
N VAL A 170 2.13 10.20 -20.41
CA VAL A 170 3.57 10.46 -20.28
C VAL A 170 4.40 9.22 -20.65
N ALA A 171 3.97 8.04 -20.24
CA ALA A 171 4.66 6.80 -20.61
C ALA A 171 4.65 6.57 -22.13
N GLU A 172 3.49 6.78 -22.78
CA GLU A 172 3.37 6.67 -24.25
C GLU A 172 4.27 7.68 -24.97
N GLN A 173 4.34 8.91 -24.50
CA GLN A 173 5.27 9.93 -25.05
C GLN A 173 6.75 9.52 -24.88
N GLN A 174 7.09 8.80 -23.82
CA GLN A 174 8.42 8.22 -23.61
C GLN A 174 8.67 6.96 -24.46
N GLY A 175 7.68 6.50 -25.24
CA GLY A 175 7.77 5.27 -26.03
C GLY A 175 7.60 3.98 -25.19
N VAL A 176 7.12 4.09 -23.96
CA VAL A 176 6.83 2.96 -23.08
C VAL A 176 5.41 2.47 -23.35
N LYS A 177 5.27 1.17 -23.63
CA LYS A 177 3.97 0.58 -23.87
C LYS A 177 3.18 0.45 -22.54
N PRO A 178 1.86 0.71 -22.56
CA PRO A 178 1.03 0.61 -21.36
C PRO A 178 1.18 -0.72 -20.60
N GLU A 179 1.29 -1.85 -21.29
CA GLU A 179 1.43 -3.18 -20.69
C GLU A 179 2.74 -3.38 -19.91
N GLN A 180 3.70 -2.49 -20.08
CA GLN A 180 4.97 -2.50 -19.35
C GLN A 180 4.88 -1.79 -18.00
N LEU A 181 3.91 -0.88 -17.83
CA LEU A 181 3.74 -0.07 -16.64
C LEU A 181 3.45 -0.93 -15.41
N LYS A 182 4.12 -0.59 -14.31
CA LYS A 182 4.00 -1.26 -13.01
C LYS A 182 3.80 -0.21 -11.94
N GLY A 183 2.82 -0.42 -11.11
CA GLY A 183 2.55 0.54 -10.04
C GLY A 183 1.25 0.26 -9.33
N THR A 184 0.80 1.27 -8.62
CA THR A 184 -0.48 1.25 -7.92
C THR A 184 -1.01 2.67 -7.73
N ILE A 185 -2.31 2.80 -7.76
CA ILE A 185 -3.05 3.93 -7.21
C ILE A 185 -3.80 3.47 -5.97
N GLN A 186 -4.04 4.38 -5.02
CA GLN A 186 -4.83 4.02 -3.86
C GLN A 186 -6.30 3.82 -4.25
N ASN A 187 -6.90 4.79 -4.92
CA ASN A 187 -8.23 4.70 -5.55
C ASN A 187 -9.34 4.18 -4.60
N ASP A 188 -9.18 4.42 -3.31
CA ASP A 188 -10.11 4.01 -2.25
C ASP A 188 -10.94 5.22 -1.82
N ILE A 189 -12.07 5.42 -2.48
CA ILE A 189 -12.91 6.60 -2.25
C ILE A 189 -13.82 6.45 -1.01
N LEU A 190 -14.19 5.22 -0.64
CA LEU A 190 -15.11 5.01 0.49
C LEU A 190 -14.50 5.50 1.80
N LYS A 191 -13.20 5.29 2.02
CA LYS A 191 -12.52 5.82 3.21
C LYS A 191 -12.48 7.35 3.24
N GLU A 192 -12.52 8.01 2.09
CA GLU A 192 -12.54 9.47 2.02
C GLU A 192 -13.84 10.03 2.60
N TYR A 193 -14.98 9.38 2.31
CA TYR A 193 -16.28 9.77 2.90
C TYR A 193 -16.38 9.43 4.38
N ILE A 194 -15.72 8.36 4.81
CA ILE A 194 -15.81 7.87 6.20
C ILE A 194 -14.87 8.65 7.12
N ALA A 195 -13.64 8.93 6.69
CA ALA A 195 -12.57 9.34 7.60
C ALA A 195 -11.71 10.51 7.12
N ARG A 196 -11.24 10.50 5.84
CA ARG A 196 -10.17 11.42 5.42
C ARG A 196 -10.68 12.73 4.82
N GLY A 197 -11.78 12.71 4.07
CA GLY A 197 -12.48 13.90 3.57
C GLY A 197 -11.98 14.48 2.25
N THR A 198 -11.03 13.86 1.55
CA THR A 198 -10.50 14.35 0.26
C THR A 198 -11.23 13.70 -0.93
N TYR A 199 -12.49 14.01 -1.12
CA TYR A 199 -13.30 13.57 -2.25
C TYR A 199 -13.74 14.76 -3.10
N ILE A 200 -14.03 14.50 -4.39
CA ILE A 200 -14.46 15.51 -5.37
C ILE A 200 -15.94 15.32 -5.71
N PHE A 201 -16.33 14.09 -6.04
CA PHE A 201 -17.66 13.74 -6.53
C PHE A 201 -18.48 13.03 -5.45
N PRO A 202 -19.83 13.03 -5.58
CA PRO A 202 -20.68 12.18 -4.73
C PRO A 202 -20.37 10.68 -4.88
N PRO A 203 -20.82 9.81 -3.94
CA PRO A 203 -20.44 8.40 -3.92
C PRO A 203 -20.69 7.64 -5.23
N ARG A 204 -21.87 7.78 -5.87
CA ARG A 204 -22.19 7.03 -7.09
C ARG A 204 -21.28 7.34 -8.27
N PRO A 205 -21.05 8.61 -8.68
CA PRO A 205 -20.08 8.95 -9.73
C PRO A 205 -18.67 8.48 -9.40
N SER A 206 -18.23 8.60 -8.14
CA SER A 206 -16.92 8.14 -7.71
C SER A 206 -16.76 6.62 -7.85
N MET A 207 -17.77 5.86 -7.46
CA MET A 207 -17.76 4.40 -7.60
C MET A 207 -17.73 3.97 -9.06
N ARG A 208 -18.44 4.68 -9.96
CA ARG A 208 -18.34 4.42 -11.40
C ARG A 208 -16.93 4.66 -11.93
N LEU A 209 -16.30 5.79 -11.58
CA LEU A 209 -14.91 6.06 -11.99
C LEU A 209 -13.92 4.97 -11.52
N ILE A 210 -14.15 4.39 -10.35
CA ILE A 210 -13.34 3.27 -9.85
C ILE A 210 -13.55 2.03 -10.72
N THR A 211 -14.79 1.70 -11.07
CA THR A 211 -15.11 0.56 -11.94
C THR A 211 -14.49 0.74 -13.33
N ASP A 212 -14.66 1.93 -13.94
CA ASP A 212 -14.06 2.27 -15.24
C ASP A 212 -12.51 2.16 -15.19
N THR A 213 -11.90 2.56 -14.06
CA THR A 213 -10.47 2.41 -13.85
C THR A 213 -10.05 0.94 -13.76
N PHE A 214 -10.83 0.09 -13.11
CA PHE A 214 -10.57 -1.35 -13.05
C PHE A 214 -10.62 -1.99 -14.42
N GLU A 215 -11.65 -1.69 -15.20
CA GLU A 215 -11.81 -2.18 -16.55
C GLU A 215 -10.64 -1.75 -17.44
N TYR A 216 -10.32 -0.45 -17.45
CA TYR A 216 -9.18 0.06 -18.20
C TYR A 216 -7.87 -0.62 -17.81
N CYS A 217 -7.57 -0.73 -16.52
CA CYS A 217 -6.34 -1.34 -16.05
C CYS A 217 -6.25 -2.81 -16.45
N SER A 218 -7.33 -3.57 -16.33
CA SER A 218 -7.34 -4.99 -16.69
C SER A 218 -7.05 -5.24 -18.17
N LYS A 219 -7.52 -4.32 -19.04
CA LYS A 219 -7.35 -4.41 -20.49
C LYS A 219 -6.02 -3.85 -20.99
N SER A 220 -5.60 -2.69 -20.47
CA SER A 220 -4.52 -1.88 -21.04
C SER A 220 -3.23 -1.91 -20.23
N ILE A 221 -3.29 -1.99 -18.90
CA ILE A 221 -2.12 -1.97 -18.01
C ILE A 221 -2.16 -3.12 -16.99
N PRO A 222 -2.11 -4.38 -17.42
CA PRO A 222 -2.41 -5.56 -16.59
C PRO A 222 -1.47 -5.81 -15.42
N LYS A 223 -0.36 -5.07 -15.32
CA LYS A 223 0.60 -5.13 -14.20
C LYS A 223 0.36 -4.03 -13.16
N TRP A 224 -0.70 -3.26 -13.32
CA TRP A 224 -1.05 -2.17 -12.42
C TRP A 224 -2.01 -2.63 -11.33
N ASN A 225 -1.71 -2.32 -10.07
CA ASN A 225 -2.64 -2.55 -8.97
C ASN A 225 -3.67 -1.42 -8.94
N THR A 226 -4.90 -1.75 -9.22
CA THR A 226 -6.00 -0.80 -9.48
C THR A 226 -6.55 -0.16 -8.22
N ILE A 227 -6.35 -0.79 -7.06
CA ILE A 227 -6.83 -0.29 -5.77
C ILE A 227 -5.92 -0.75 -4.63
N SER A 228 -5.86 0.08 -3.61
CA SER A 228 -5.25 -0.24 -2.33
C SER A 228 -6.19 0.24 -1.22
N VAL A 229 -6.99 -0.68 -0.68
CA VAL A 229 -7.97 -0.37 0.36
C VAL A 229 -7.24 -0.03 1.66
N GLY A 230 -7.41 1.21 2.12
CA GLY A 230 -6.67 1.78 3.24
C GLY A 230 -7.46 1.79 4.54
N ALA A 231 -6.99 1.08 5.56
CA ALA A 231 -7.59 1.05 6.90
C ALA A 231 -7.06 2.16 7.82
N TYR A 232 -5.83 2.61 7.61
CA TYR A 232 -5.10 3.55 8.48
C TYR A 232 -5.90 4.80 8.85
N HIS A 233 -6.53 5.46 7.87
CA HIS A 233 -7.28 6.70 8.10
C HIS A 233 -8.51 6.48 9.00
N ILE A 234 -9.13 5.31 8.91
CA ILE A 234 -10.26 4.92 9.77
C ILE A 234 -9.77 4.77 11.22
N ARG A 235 -8.58 4.20 11.40
CA ARG A 235 -7.93 4.07 12.69
C ARG A 235 -7.60 5.45 13.29
N GLU A 236 -7.00 6.33 12.52
CA GLU A 236 -6.67 7.70 12.95
C GLU A 236 -7.91 8.55 13.27
N ALA A 237 -9.05 8.27 12.63
CA ALA A 237 -10.33 8.87 12.95
C ALA A 237 -10.97 8.34 14.25
N GLY A 238 -10.28 7.44 14.99
CA GLY A 238 -10.69 6.97 16.32
C GLY A 238 -11.27 5.56 16.36
N ALA A 239 -11.25 4.79 15.26
CA ALA A 239 -11.71 3.42 15.26
C ALA A 239 -10.81 2.50 16.12
N SER A 240 -11.40 1.49 16.76
CA SER A 240 -10.63 0.40 17.37
C SER A 240 -9.99 -0.49 16.31
N CYS A 241 -9.00 -1.32 16.69
CA CYS A 241 -8.36 -2.26 15.75
C CYS A 241 -9.37 -3.20 15.09
N VAL A 242 -10.40 -3.63 15.80
CA VAL A 242 -11.45 -4.49 15.26
C VAL A 242 -12.31 -3.74 14.23
N GLN A 243 -12.67 -2.49 14.53
CA GLN A 243 -13.44 -1.63 13.62
C GLN A 243 -12.64 -1.25 12.39
N GLU A 244 -11.35 -0.95 12.53
CA GLU A 244 -10.43 -0.68 11.41
C GLU A 244 -10.45 -1.82 10.39
N ILE A 245 -10.28 -3.06 10.84
CA ILE A 245 -10.32 -4.25 9.99
C ILE A 245 -11.71 -4.46 9.39
N ALA A 246 -12.77 -4.36 10.20
CA ALA A 246 -14.13 -4.56 9.75
C ALA A 246 -14.54 -3.57 8.66
N PHE A 247 -14.25 -2.29 8.82
CA PHE A 247 -14.56 -1.26 7.82
C PHE A 247 -13.71 -1.42 6.54
N ALA A 248 -12.43 -1.76 6.68
CA ALA A 248 -11.58 -2.02 5.51
C ALA A 248 -12.11 -3.19 4.66
N PHE A 249 -12.50 -4.29 5.29
CA PHE A 249 -13.09 -5.43 4.58
C PHE A 249 -14.47 -5.09 4.00
N ALA A 250 -15.31 -4.34 4.71
CA ALA A 250 -16.60 -3.91 4.19
C ALA A 250 -16.42 -3.04 2.92
N ASN A 251 -15.47 -2.10 2.92
CA ASN A 251 -15.12 -1.30 1.75
C ASN A 251 -14.62 -2.18 0.60
N ALA A 252 -13.71 -3.12 0.88
CA ALA A 252 -13.20 -4.05 -0.13
C ALA A 252 -14.34 -4.89 -0.76
N MET A 253 -15.25 -5.40 0.05
CA MET A 253 -16.44 -6.13 -0.43
C MET A 253 -17.33 -5.26 -1.32
N ALA A 254 -17.53 -3.98 -0.96
CA ALA A 254 -18.32 -3.06 -1.77
C ALA A 254 -17.70 -2.84 -3.15
N TYR A 255 -16.37 -2.71 -3.25
CA TYR A 255 -15.68 -2.62 -4.55
C TYR A 255 -15.81 -3.90 -5.38
N ILE A 256 -15.69 -5.07 -4.76
CA ILE A 256 -15.85 -6.35 -5.45
C ILE A 256 -17.29 -6.51 -5.97
N CYS A 257 -18.30 -6.16 -5.17
CA CYS A 257 -19.69 -6.25 -5.60
C CYS A 257 -19.99 -5.39 -6.83
N LEU A 258 -19.34 -4.22 -6.95
CA LEU A 258 -19.52 -3.36 -8.14
C LEU A 258 -19.00 -4.01 -9.42
N LEU A 259 -17.87 -4.72 -9.36
CA LEU A 259 -17.33 -5.43 -10.52
C LEU A 259 -18.32 -6.48 -11.02
N TYR A 260 -18.94 -7.24 -10.12
CA TYR A 260 -19.96 -8.24 -10.50
C TYR A 260 -21.24 -7.64 -11.06
N THR A 261 -21.62 -6.44 -10.64
CA THR A 261 -22.85 -5.80 -11.11
C THR A 261 -22.67 -5.02 -12.40
N SER A 262 -21.45 -4.57 -12.72
CA SER A 262 -21.16 -3.94 -14.02
C SER A 262 -21.10 -4.96 -15.14
N ASP A 263 -20.49 -6.11 -14.93
CA ASP A 263 -20.46 -7.21 -15.93
C ASP A 263 -21.87 -7.77 -16.23
N ALA A 264 -22.79 -7.74 -15.24
CA ALA A 264 -24.15 -8.23 -15.42
C ALA A 264 -25.09 -7.21 -16.10
N ALA A 265 -24.66 -5.99 -16.33
CA ALA A 265 -25.45 -4.93 -17.00
C ALA A 265 -25.12 -4.83 -18.51
N ASP A 266 -24.06 -5.48 -18.96
CA ASP A 266 -23.61 -5.51 -20.37
C ASP A 266 -24.06 -6.81 -21.09
N ASP A 267 -24.73 -7.76 -20.40
CA ASP A 267 -25.45 -8.91 -20.95
C ASP A 267 -26.98 -8.64 -21.02
#